data_280e3605e8d96174ab91bb918b32d330
#
_entry.id   280e3605e8d96174ab91bb918b32d330
#
_cell.length_a   1.000
_cell.length_b   1.000
_cell.length_c   1.000
_cell.angle_alpha   90.00
_cell.angle_beta   90.00
_cell.angle_gamma   90.00
#
_symmetry.space_group_name_H-M   'P 1'
#
loop_
_entity.id
_entity.type
_entity.pdbx_description
1 polymer ?
#
loop_
_entity_poly.entity_id
_entity_poly.type
_entity_poly.pdbx_seq_one_letter_code
_entity_poly.pdbx_strand_id
1 'polypeptide(L)'
;MTIQTPNRPTPLVLPATCALAWLAVAGHLAWSAEARRPAPVFARENLVAWCIVPFDAAKRGPDERAEMVARLGLRRVAYDWRDEHVPTFEAEILAYKRHGLEYFAFWSWHPDMAGLIDKHGIRPQIWQTNPSPSGEAEAKVRVAGRQLLPLAEQARKLGCKLGLYNHGGWGGEPENLVAVCRWLRAETASDHVGIVYNLHHGHAHVPRFSELLTLMQPYLFCLNLNGMNDDEKPKILPLGQGQHDVALLKIIAESGYTGPIGIIDHRGDTDAEEALRANLDGLKKVLKELGDTAALETYQ
;
A
#
# COMPACT_ATOMS: atom_id res chain seq x y z
N MET A 1 -80.20 -0.31 -44.03
CA MET A 1 -78.79 -0.29 -44.25
C MET A 1 -78.36 1.17 -44.33
N THR A 2 -78.07 1.81 -43.22
CA THR A 2 -77.93 3.27 -43.11
C THR A 2 -76.52 3.53 -42.55
N ILE A 3 -75.73 4.17 -43.36
CA ILE A 3 -74.33 4.48 -43.04
C ILE A 3 -74.34 5.83 -42.29
N GLN A 4 -73.90 5.83 -41.03
CA GLN A 4 -73.63 7.03 -40.22
C GLN A 4 -72.20 7.48 -40.44
N THR A 5 -72.04 8.75 -40.83
CA THR A 5 -70.74 9.46 -40.88
C THR A 5 -70.38 10.04 -39.50
N PRO A 6 -69.14 10.04 -39.10
CA PRO A 6 -68.73 10.59 -37.79
C PRO A 6 -68.50 12.10 -37.83
N ASN A 7 -68.96 12.77 -36.78
CA ASN A 7 -68.83 14.18 -36.49
C ASN A 7 -67.37 14.59 -36.32
N ARG A 8 -66.98 15.72 -36.88
CA ARG A 8 -65.73 16.44 -36.59
C ARG A 8 -65.92 17.36 -35.40
N PRO A 9 -65.00 17.39 -34.43
CA PRO A 9 -65.01 18.40 -33.38
C PRO A 9 -64.39 19.74 -33.85
N THR A 10 -65.01 20.81 -33.44
CA THR A 10 -64.68 22.22 -33.62
C THR A 10 -63.38 22.60 -32.93
N PRO A 11 -62.54 23.51 -33.44
CA PRO A 11 -61.32 23.96 -32.75
C PRO A 11 -61.71 24.98 -31.70
N LEU A 12 -61.14 24.71 -30.46
CA LEU A 12 -61.16 25.64 -29.33
C LEU A 12 -60.12 26.73 -29.57
N VAL A 13 -60.59 27.99 -29.60
CA VAL A 13 -59.71 29.17 -29.56
C VAL A 13 -59.34 29.47 -28.09
N LEU A 14 -58.09 29.41 -27.82
CA LEU A 14 -57.51 29.82 -26.51
C LEU A 14 -57.04 31.27 -26.64
N PRO A 15 -57.29 32.14 -25.61
CA PRO A 15 -56.82 33.51 -25.61
C PRO A 15 -55.35 33.64 -25.29
N ALA A 16 -54.69 34.58 -25.94
CA ALA A 16 -53.33 34.98 -25.68
C ALA A 16 -53.22 35.63 -24.30
N THR A 17 -52.47 35.03 -23.40
CA THR A 17 -52.07 35.67 -22.12
C THR A 17 -50.55 35.65 -21.98
N CYS A 18 -50.02 36.85 -21.90
CA CYS A 18 -48.78 37.35 -21.31
C CYS A 18 -47.65 36.34 -21.10
N ALA A 19 -46.65 36.44 -21.97
CA ALA A 19 -45.31 35.94 -21.71
C ALA A 19 -44.59 36.87 -20.69
N LEU A 20 -44.57 36.50 -19.42
CA LEU A 20 -43.66 37.05 -18.46
C LEU A 20 -42.29 36.33 -18.62
N ALA A 21 -41.35 37.12 -19.14
CA ALA A 21 -39.96 36.69 -19.27
C ALA A 21 -39.35 36.45 -17.88
N TRP A 22 -39.15 35.20 -17.49
CA TRP A 22 -38.24 34.79 -16.43
C TRP A 22 -36.81 34.74 -16.99
N LEU A 23 -36.04 35.82 -16.78
CA LEU A 23 -34.59 35.78 -16.88
C LEU A 23 -34.06 34.92 -15.73
N ALA A 24 -33.94 33.62 -15.98
CA ALA A 24 -33.16 32.73 -15.14
C ALA A 24 -31.69 33.08 -15.34
N VAL A 25 -31.13 33.85 -14.42
CA VAL A 25 -29.70 33.99 -14.23
C VAL A 25 -29.19 32.62 -13.76
N ALA A 26 -28.91 31.74 -14.69
CA ALA A 26 -28.14 30.52 -14.44
C ALA A 26 -26.71 30.94 -14.18
N GLY A 27 -26.42 31.30 -12.92
CA GLY A 27 -25.07 31.37 -12.41
C GLY A 27 -24.45 29.97 -12.55
N HIS A 28 -23.71 29.76 -13.61
CA HIS A 28 -22.83 28.63 -13.75
C HIS A 28 -21.70 28.83 -12.75
N LEU A 29 -21.90 28.35 -11.52
CA LEU A 29 -20.80 27.95 -10.66
C LEU A 29 -20.09 26.78 -11.38
N ALA A 30 -19.21 27.13 -12.32
CA ALA A 30 -18.19 26.22 -12.77
C ALA A 30 -17.31 25.92 -11.57
N TRP A 31 -17.72 24.95 -10.77
CA TRP A 31 -16.79 24.25 -9.88
C TRP A 31 -15.87 23.51 -10.83
N SER A 32 -14.75 24.14 -11.18
CA SER A 32 -13.63 23.44 -11.76
C SER A 32 -13.24 22.40 -10.73
N ALA A 33 -13.68 21.17 -10.91
CA ALA A 33 -13.02 20.01 -10.34
C ALA A 33 -11.61 20.03 -10.95
N GLU A 34 -10.73 20.78 -10.32
CA GLU A 34 -9.31 20.63 -10.53
C GLU A 34 -9.05 19.15 -10.28
N ALA A 35 -8.82 18.38 -11.34
CA ALA A 35 -8.49 16.99 -11.24
C ALA A 35 -7.28 16.95 -10.31
N ARG A 36 -7.49 16.55 -9.04
CA ARG A 36 -6.41 16.44 -8.06
C ARG A 36 -5.35 15.59 -8.72
N ARG A 37 -4.21 16.19 -9.00
CA ARG A 37 -3.05 15.42 -9.42
C ARG A 37 -2.87 14.31 -8.40
N PRO A 38 -2.64 13.06 -8.82
CA PRO A 38 -2.35 12.00 -7.86
C PRO A 38 -1.23 12.47 -6.93
N ALA A 39 -1.39 12.20 -5.64
CA ALA A 39 -0.37 12.56 -4.66
C ALA A 39 0.99 11.98 -5.10
N PRO A 40 2.09 12.71 -4.93
CA PRO A 40 3.42 12.18 -5.25
C PRO A 40 3.66 10.86 -4.53
N VAL A 41 4.33 9.91 -5.19
CA VAL A 41 4.55 8.57 -4.62
C VAL A 41 5.28 8.61 -3.27
N PHE A 42 6.16 9.60 -3.09
CA PHE A 42 6.91 9.82 -1.86
C PHE A 42 6.29 10.86 -0.93
N ALA A 43 5.02 11.23 -1.12
CA ALA A 43 4.33 12.12 -0.18
C ALA A 43 4.27 11.46 1.22
N ARG A 44 4.38 12.30 2.29
CA ARG A 44 4.40 11.82 3.69
C ARG A 44 3.20 10.92 4.01
N GLU A 45 2.00 11.26 3.55
CA GLU A 45 0.79 10.47 3.76
C GLU A 45 0.81 9.11 3.07
N ASN A 46 1.70 8.90 2.09
CA ASN A 46 1.86 7.64 1.40
C ASN A 46 2.88 6.71 2.08
N LEU A 47 3.60 7.20 3.09
CA LEU A 47 4.60 6.42 3.80
C LEU A 47 3.98 5.50 4.83
N VAL A 48 4.64 4.35 5.02
CA VAL A 48 4.30 3.31 6.00
C VAL A 48 5.52 3.07 6.89
N ALA A 49 5.37 3.22 8.21
CA ALA A 49 6.40 2.81 9.16
C ALA A 49 6.47 1.28 9.20
N TRP A 50 7.66 0.71 9.01
CA TRP A 50 7.86 -0.73 8.93
C TRP A 50 9.05 -1.20 9.76
N CYS A 51 8.97 -2.39 10.37
CA CYS A 51 10.00 -2.98 11.24
C CYS A 51 10.31 -2.13 12.49
N ILE A 52 9.31 -1.61 13.15
CA ILE A 52 9.44 -0.74 14.33
C ILE A 52 8.97 -1.39 15.64
N VAL A 53 8.59 -2.66 15.61
CA VAL A 53 8.09 -3.38 16.80
C VAL A 53 9.20 -4.19 17.45
N PRO A 54 9.76 -5.25 16.84
CA PRO A 54 10.85 -6.00 17.44
C PRO A 54 12.22 -5.32 17.26
N PHE A 55 12.30 -4.29 16.43
CA PHE A 55 13.54 -3.56 16.10
C PHE A 55 13.57 -2.16 16.73
N ASP A 56 13.05 -2.02 17.94
CA ASP A 56 13.09 -0.80 18.73
C ASP A 56 13.93 -1.00 19.99
N ALA A 57 15.13 -0.42 20.05
CA ALA A 57 15.99 -0.48 21.22
C ALA A 57 15.32 0.12 22.48
N ALA A 58 14.40 1.08 22.30
CA ALA A 58 13.62 1.65 23.41
C ALA A 58 12.49 0.73 23.89
N LYS A 59 12.18 -0.36 23.17
CA LYS A 59 11.15 -1.36 23.51
C LYS A 59 9.80 -0.73 23.85
N ARG A 60 9.37 0.25 23.04
CA ARG A 60 8.10 0.96 23.26
C ARG A 60 6.92 0.00 23.27
N GLY A 61 6.01 0.23 24.21
CA GLY A 61 4.69 -0.40 24.21
C GLY A 61 3.76 0.17 23.13
N PRO A 62 2.55 -0.39 22.99
CA PRO A 62 1.62 0.00 21.92
C PRO A 62 1.29 1.51 21.87
N ASP A 63 0.98 2.15 23.00
CA ASP A 63 0.65 3.58 23.04
C ASP A 63 1.85 4.48 22.73
N GLU A 64 3.00 4.20 23.33
CA GLU A 64 4.23 4.96 23.11
C GLU A 64 4.68 4.87 21.64
N ARG A 65 4.51 3.69 21.03
CA ARG A 65 4.82 3.47 19.60
C ARG A 65 3.86 4.25 18.71
N ALA A 66 2.55 4.19 19.00
CA ALA A 66 1.55 4.92 18.25
C ALA A 66 1.77 6.44 18.34
N GLU A 67 2.07 6.95 19.55
CA GLU A 67 2.40 8.35 19.78
C GLU A 67 3.65 8.77 18.98
N MET A 68 4.71 7.97 19.02
CA MET A 68 5.94 8.18 18.27
C MET A 68 5.66 8.32 16.77
N VAL A 69 4.93 7.37 16.18
CA VAL A 69 4.59 7.38 14.74
C VAL A 69 3.77 8.63 14.39
N ALA A 70 2.75 8.96 15.20
CA ALA A 70 1.93 10.15 15.00
C ALA A 70 2.74 11.45 15.10
N ARG A 71 3.66 11.55 16.07
CA ARG A 71 4.57 12.70 16.26
C ARG A 71 5.50 12.90 15.07
N LEU A 72 5.91 11.83 14.40
CA LEU A 72 6.69 11.88 13.16
C LEU A 72 5.85 12.26 11.93
N GLY A 73 4.53 12.44 12.09
CA GLY A 73 3.61 12.78 11.01
C GLY A 73 3.30 11.63 10.07
N LEU A 74 3.66 10.40 10.44
CA LEU A 74 3.28 9.19 9.72
C LEU A 74 1.88 8.76 10.13
N ARG A 75 1.15 8.11 9.22
CA ARG A 75 -0.24 7.70 9.46
C ARG A 75 -0.49 6.22 9.28
N ARG A 76 0.49 5.46 8.76
CA ARG A 76 0.35 4.04 8.43
C ARG A 76 1.45 3.25 9.10
N VAL A 77 1.08 2.11 9.66
CA VAL A 77 2.03 1.17 10.28
C VAL A 77 1.81 -0.22 9.71
N ALA A 78 2.89 -0.82 9.24
CA ALA A 78 2.95 -2.25 9.00
C ALA A 78 3.49 -2.90 10.27
N TYR A 79 2.63 -3.68 10.93
CA TYR A 79 2.93 -4.31 12.20
C TYR A 79 3.66 -5.64 11.99
N ASP A 80 4.86 -5.74 12.51
CA ASP A 80 5.58 -6.99 12.64
C ASP A 80 5.62 -7.42 14.12
N TRP A 81 5.74 -8.70 14.37
CA TRP A 81 5.63 -9.23 15.73
C TRP A 81 6.60 -10.38 15.97
N ARG A 82 6.80 -10.69 17.26
CA ARG A 82 7.41 -11.91 17.76
C ARG A 82 6.49 -12.47 18.84
N ASP A 83 6.76 -13.67 19.34
CA ASP A 83 5.86 -14.36 20.28
C ASP A 83 5.51 -13.52 21.52
N GLU A 84 6.44 -12.71 22.02
CA GLU A 84 6.21 -11.80 23.13
C GLU A 84 5.18 -10.70 22.86
N HIS A 85 4.89 -10.40 21.59
CA HIS A 85 3.92 -9.37 21.18
C HIS A 85 2.50 -9.91 21.02
N VAL A 86 2.31 -11.23 20.94
CA VAL A 86 0.97 -11.84 20.74
C VAL A 86 -0.05 -11.36 21.77
N PRO A 87 0.26 -11.28 23.08
CA PRO A 87 -0.69 -10.79 24.08
C PRO A 87 -1.09 -9.32 23.90
N THR A 88 -0.37 -8.55 23.11
CA THR A 88 -0.57 -7.10 22.90
C THR A 88 -1.22 -6.74 21.58
N PHE A 89 -1.56 -7.70 20.71
CA PHE A 89 -2.17 -7.42 19.39
C PHE A 89 -3.39 -6.50 19.47
N GLU A 90 -4.28 -6.75 20.40
CA GLU A 90 -5.48 -5.91 20.56
C GLU A 90 -5.13 -4.52 21.09
N ALA A 91 -4.20 -4.43 22.05
CA ALA A 91 -3.74 -3.15 22.57
C ALA A 91 -3.11 -2.28 21.48
N GLU A 92 -2.36 -2.89 20.55
CA GLU A 92 -1.78 -2.20 19.39
C GLU A 92 -2.87 -1.64 18.46
N ILE A 93 -3.88 -2.45 18.12
CA ILE A 93 -5.01 -2.00 17.29
C ILE A 93 -5.71 -0.80 17.95
N LEU A 94 -5.94 -0.87 19.25
CA LEU A 94 -6.61 0.20 20.00
C LEU A 94 -5.76 1.46 20.09
N ALA A 95 -4.44 1.32 20.29
CA ALA A 95 -3.50 2.43 20.30
C ALA A 95 -3.49 3.16 18.94
N TYR A 96 -3.39 2.42 17.84
CA TYR A 96 -3.42 3.01 16.49
C TYR A 96 -4.73 3.77 16.25
N LYS A 97 -5.88 3.21 16.65
CA LYS A 97 -7.15 3.91 16.54
C LYS A 97 -7.19 5.21 17.35
N ARG A 98 -6.70 5.19 18.61
CA ARG A 98 -6.66 6.41 19.45
C ARG A 98 -5.81 7.52 18.83
N HIS A 99 -4.70 7.17 18.19
CA HIS A 99 -3.78 8.11 17.55
C HIS A 99 -4.10 8.40 16.08
N GLY A 100 -5.22 7.88 15.55
CA GLY A 100 -5.63 8.11 14.15
C GLY A 100 -4.71 7.49 13.12
N LEU A 101 -4.03 6.39 13.48
CA LEU A 101 -3.16 5.63 12.60
C LEU A 101 -3.92 4.49 11.93
N GLU A 102 -3.56 4.20 10.69
CA GLU A 102 -4.01 3.03 9.97
C GLU A 102 -3.16 1.81 10.34
N TYR A 103 -3.82 0.74 10.79
CA TYR A 103 -3.21 -0.59 10.90
C TYR A 103 -3.08 -1.15 9.50
N PHE A 104 -2.04 -0.69 8.76
CA PHE A 104 -1.91 -0.87 7.32
C PHE A 104 -1.61 -2.31 6.92
N ALA A 105 -0.71 -2.97 7.64
CA ALA A 105 -0.33 -4.35 7.36
C ALA A 105 0.00 -5.13 8.62
N PHE A 106 -0.07 -6.46 8.51
CA PHE A 106 0.29 -7.43 9.55
C PHE A 106 1.22 -8.50 8.97
N TRP A 107 2.42 -8.59 9.49
CA TRP A 107 3.43 -9.57 9.09
C TRP A 107 3.83 -10.43 10.30
N SER A 108 3.86 -11.70 10.26
CA SER A 108 3.35 -12.75 9.41
C SER A 108 2.01 -13.23 9.98
N TRP A 109 1.23 -14.06 9.26
CA TRP A 109 -0.08 -14.47 9.76
C TRP A 109 -0.03 -15.15 11.13
N HIS A 110 -0.93 -14.75 12.03
CA HIS A 110 -1.22 -15.39 13.31
C HIS A 110 -2.71 -15.61 13.45
N PRO A 111 -3.18 -16.83 13.92
CA PRO A 111 -4.60 -17.17 14.00
C PRO A 111 -5.44 -16.18 14.84
N ASP A 112 -4.88 -15.67 15.93
CA ASP A 112 -5.56 -14.74 16.84
C ASP A 112 -6.00 -13.44 16.17
N MET A 113 -5.32 -13.06 15.06
CA MET A 113 -5.68 -11.86 14.32
C MET A 113 -7.03 -11.96 13.61
N ALA A 114 -7.51 -13.15 13.26
CA ALA A 114 -8.79 -13.30 12.56
C ALA A 114 -9.96 -12.68 13.35
N GLY A 115 -10.06 -13.04 14.63
CA GLY A 115 -11.10 -12.49 15.52
C GLY A 115 -10.94 -10.99 15.79
N LEU A 116 -9.69 -10.51 15.89
CA LEU A 116 -9.41 -9.09 16.14
C LEU A 116 -9.71 -8.21 14.91
N ILE A 117 -9.41 -8.71 13.70
CA ILE A 117 -9.74 -8.05 12.44
C ILE A 117 -11.25 -7.77 12.37
N ASP A 118 -12.08 -8.79 12.62
CA ASP A 118 -13.53 -8.64 12.60
C ASP A 118 -14.05 -7.78 13.75
N LYS A 119 -13.59 -8.05 14.98
CA LYS A 119 -13.99 -7.32 16.20
C LYS A 119 -13.76 -5.82 16.07
N HIS A 120 -12.63 -5.44 15.50
CA HIS A 120 -12.23 -4.04 15.39
C HIS A 120 -12.53 -3.39 14.04
N GLY A 121 -13.05 -4.15 13.07
CA GLY A 121 -13.38 -3.65 11.74
C GLY A 121 -12.18 -3.12 10.96
N ILE A 122 -10.96 -3.62 11.26
CA ILE A 122 -9.74 -3.29 10.50
C ILE A 122 -9.62 -4.20 9.29
N ARG A 123 -8.89 -3.75 8.27
CA ARG A 123 -8.66 -4.54 7.05
C ARG A 123 -7.21 -4.39 6.59
N PRO A 124 -6.24 -4.88 7.40
CA PRO A 124 -4.84 -4.78 7.05
C PRO A 124 -4.50 -5.63 5.83
N GLN A 125 -3.43 -5.28 5.13
CA GLN A 125 -2.77 -6.25 4.28
C GLN A 125 -2.12 -7.34 5.15
N ILE A 126 -2.27 -8.60 4.77
CA ILE A 126 -1.57 -9.71 5.42
C ILE A 126 -0.32 -9.98 4.59
N TRP A 127 0.85 -9.71 5.17
CA TRP A 127 2.13 -9.95 4.49
C TRP A 127 2.67 -11.32 4.90
N GLN A 128 2.89 -12.17 3.93
CA GLN A 128 3.34 -13.54 4.16
C GLN A 128 4.51 -13.88 3.24
N THR A 129 5.58 -14.43 3.82
CA THR A 129 6.72 -14.91 3.04
C THR A 129 6.27 -15.87 1.94
N ASN A 130 6.69 -15.57 0.70
CA ASN A 130 6.48 -16.49 -0.41
C ASN A 130 7.38 -17.72 -0.23
N PRO A 131 6.84 -18.95 -0.22
CA PRO A 131 7.63 -20.16 0.01
C PRO A 131 8.68 -20.42 -1.06
N SER A 132 9.75 -21.12 -0.67
CA SER A 132 10.82 -21.58 -1.57
C SER A 132 10.86 -23.11 -1.65
N PRO A 133 9.88 -23.76 -2.30
CA PRO A 133 9.86 -25.23 -2.38
C PRO A 133 10.97 -25.77 -3.28
N SER A 134 11.33 -27.04 -3.08
CA SER A 134 12.23 -27.79 -3.96
C SER A 134 11.51 -28.31 -5.21
N GLY A 135 12.26 -28.73 -6.23
CA GLY A 135 11.73 -29.34 -7.46
C GLY A 135 11.91 -28.47 -8.70
N GLU A 136 11.25 -28.86 -9.80
CA GLU A 136 11.26 -28.13 -11.07
C GLU A 136 10.47 -26.82 -11.00
N ALA A 137 10.83 -25.85 -11.85
CA ALA A 137 10.32 -24.47 -11.77
C ALA A 137 8.78 -24.36 -11.78
N GLU A 138 8.09 -25.03 -12.72
CA GLU A 138 6.62 -25.00 -12.76
C GLU A 138 5.97 -25.72 -11.58
N ALA A 139 6.60 -26.81 -11.08
CA ALA A 139 6.13 -27.50 -9.92
C ALA A 139 6.25 -26.62 -8.67
N LYS A 140 7.33 -25.86 -8.53
CA LYS A 140 7.54 -24.93 -7.43
C LYS A 140 6.41 -23.89 -7.33
N VAL A 141 5.98 -23.30 -8.44
CA VAL A 141 4.88 -22.32 -8.45
C VAL A 141 3.60 -22.93 -7.89
N ARG A 142 3.24 -24.15 -8.35
CA ARG A 142 2.05 -24.84 -7.85
C ARG A 142 2.15 -25.24 -6.39
N VAL A 143 3.33 -25.67 -5.94
CA VAL A 143 3.55 -26.05 -4.53
C VAL A 143 3.46 -24.81 -3.63
N ALA A 144 4.15 -23.72 -3.96
CA ALA A 144 4.09 -22.47 -3.22
C ALA A 144 2.65 -21.91 -3.18
N GLY A 145 1.97 -21.90 -4.31
CA GLY A 145 0.58 -21.47 -4.41
C GLY A 145 -0.36 -22.31 -3.52
N ARG A 146 -0.26 -23.64 -3.55
CA ARG A 146 -1.07 -24.51 -2.69
C ARG A 146 -0.81 -24.33 -1.20
N GLN A 147 0.42 -24.03 -0.81
CA GLN A 147 0.76 -23.72 0.59
C GLN A 147 0.10 -22.43 1.06
N LEU A 148 -0.02 -21.43 0.17
CA LEU A 148 -0.58 -20.11 0.47
C LEU A 148 -2.10 -20.02 0.24
N LEU A 149 -2.68 -20.92 -0.54
CA LEU A 149 -4.11 -20.88 -0.91
C LEU A 149 -5.06 -20.81 0.30
N PRO A 150 -4.89 -21.59 1.38
CA PRO A 150 -5.77 -21.48 2.55
C PRO A 150 -5.73 -20.08 3.19
N LEU A 151 -4.55 -19.46 3.26
CA LEU A 151 -4.39 -18.11 3.78
C LEU A 151 -4.98 -17.07 2.81
N ALA A 152 -4.83 -17.26 1.50
CA ALA A 152 -5.46 -16.39 0.50
C ALA A 152 -6.99 -16.40 0.62
N GLU A 153 -7.58 -17.58 0.77
CA GLU A 153 -9.03 -17.71 0.98
C GLU A 153 -9.48 -17.09 2.30
N GLN A 154 -8.70 -17.25 3.37
CA GLN A 154 -8.99 -16.64 4.66
C GLN A 154 -8.90 -15.12 4.59
N ALA A 155 -7.85 -14.56 3.98
CA ALA A 155 -7.71 -13.12 3.76
C ALA A 155 -8.92 -12.56 2.99
N ARG A 156 -9.35 -13.24 1.93
CA ARG A 156 -10.54 -12.86 1.16
C ARG A 156 -11.81 -12.85 2.01
N LYS A 157 -12.02 -13.86 2.87
CA LYS A 157 -13.18 -13.92 3.79
C LYS A 157 -13.17 -12.77 4.79
N LEU A 158 -11.99 -12.37 5.26
CA LEU A 158 -11.81 -11.24 6.18
C LEU A 158 -11.85 -9.87 5.46
N GLY A 159 -11.99 -9.82 4.13
CA GLY A 159 -11.91 -8.57 3.36
C GLY A 159 -10.51 -7.95 3.35
N CYS A 160 -9.48 -8.75 3.62
CA CYS A 160 -8.08 -8.36 3.63
C CYS A 160 -7.39 -8.69 2.31
N LYS A 161 -6.27 -8.02 2.04
CA LYS A 161 -5.36 -8.36 0.94
C LYS A 161 -4.25 -9.28 1.46
N LEU A 162 -3.79 -10.22 0.62
CA LEU A 162 -2.60 -11.04 0.89
C LEU A 162 -1.44 -10.53 0.06
N GLY A 163 -0.39 -10.03 0.71
CA GLY A 163 0.87 -9.61 0.07
C GLY A 163 1.94 -10.69 0.16
N LEU A 164 2.39 -11.19 -0.98
CA LEU A 164 3.53 -12.11 -1.07
C LEU A 164 4.81 -11.34 -0.81
N TYR A 165 5.54 -11.72 0.23
CA TYR A 165 6.71 -11.00 0.75
C TYR A 165 8.00 -11.66 0.27
N ASN A 166 8.95 -10.89 -0.29
CA ASN A 166 10.24 -11.38 -0.76
C ASN A 166 11.24 -11.56 0.40
N HIS A 167 11.35 -12.76 0.92
CA HIS A 167 12.28 -13.06 2.03
C HIS A 167 13.47 -13.94 1.60
N GLY A 168 14.00 -13.70 0.39
CA GLY A 168 15.13 -14.45 -0.17
C GLY A 168 14.75 -15.82 -0.74
N GLY A 169 15.75 -16.54 -1.23
CA GLY A 169 15.58 -17.82 -1.90
C GLY A 169 14.75 -17.73 -3.18
N TRP A 170 14.31 -18.87 -3.69
CA TRP A 170 13.45 -18.92 -4.90
C TRP A 170 12.17 -18.08 -4.74
N GLY A 171 11.55 -18.12 -3.57
CA GLY A 171 10.33 -17.35 -3.28
C GLY A 171 10.54 -15.84 -3.24
N GLY A 172 11.77 -15.36 -3.03
CA GLY A 172 12.11 -13.94 -3.01
C GLY A 172 12.36 -13.32 -4.38
N GLU A 173 12.53 -14.15 -5.42
CA GLU A 173 12.77 -13.68 -6.79
C GLU A 173 11.50 -13.04 -7.38
N PRO A 174 11.59 -11.83 -7.96
CA PRO A 174 10.45 -11.11 -8.51
C PRO A 174 9.62 -11.90 -9.52
N GLU A 175 10.27 -12.63 -10.42
CA GLU A 175 9.61 -13.47 -11.42
C GLU A 175 8.76 -14.57 -10.76
N ASN A 176 9.27 -15.15 -9.68
CA ASN A 176 8.58 -16.20 -8.94
C ASN A 176 7.43 -15.66 -8.09
N LEU A 177 7.60 -14.47 -7.48
CA LEU A 177 6.53 -13.75 -6.81
C LEU A 177 5.36 -13.50 -7.76
N VAL A 178 5.64 -12.99 -8.97
CA VAL A 178 4.63 -12.74 -10.00
C VAL A 178 3.95 -14.04 -10.44
N ALA A 179 4.72 -15.11 -10.64
CA ALA A 179 4.16 -16.40 -11.07
C ALA A 179 3.22 -17.01 -10.01
N VAL A 180 3.62 -17.00 -8.72
CA VAL A 180 2.78 -17.46 -7.60
C VAL A 180 1.55 -16.58 -7.41
N CYS A 181 1.73 -15.26 -7.50
CA CYS A 181 0.62 -14.30 -7.41
C CYS A 181 -0.42 -14.55 -8.51
N ARG A 182 0.01 -14.73 -9.76
CA ARG A 182 -0.89 -15.08 -10.88
C ARG A 182 -1.64 -16.38 -10.64
N TRP A 183 -0.94 -17.40 -10.19
CA TRP A 183 -1.54 -18.68 -9.87
C TRP A 183 -2.62 -18.55 -8.79
N LEU A 184 -2.33 -17.85 -7.68
CA LEU A 184 -3.29 -17.63 -6.59
C LEU A 184 -4.49 -16.78 -7.04
N ARG A 185 -4.29 -15.75 -7.85
CA ARG A 185 -5.41 -14.95 -8.41
C ARG A 185 -6.32 -15.79 -9.30
N ALA A 186 -5.76 -16.69 -10.09
CA ALA A 186 -6.55 -17.61 -10.91
C ALA A 186 -7.37 -18.58 -10.05
N GLU A 187 -6.75 -19.22 -9.03
CA GLU A 187 -7.44 -20.17 -8.15
C GLU A 187 -8.53 -19.52 -7.28
N THR A 188 -8.30 -18.29 -6.83
CA THR A 188 -9.27 -17.56 -5.99
C THR A 188 -10.28 -16.72 -6.79
N ALA A 189 -10.11 -16.62 -8.11
CA ALA A 189 -10.86 -15.73 -8.99
C ALA A 189 -10.96 -14.29 -8.45
N SER A 190 -9.86 -13.76 -7.89
CA SER A 190 -9.83 -12.48 -7.18
C SER A 190 -8.44 -11.82 -7.25
N ASP A 191 -8.40 -10.50 -7.22
CA ASP A 191 -7.19 -9.67 -7.26
C ASP A 191 -6.66 -9.28 -5.86
N HIS A 192 -7.23 -9.85 -4.79
CA HIS A 192 -6.83 -9.56 -3.41
C HIS A 192 -5.45 -10.10 -3.02
N VAL A 193 -4.79 -10.88 -3.88
CA VAL A 193 -3.40 -11.33 -3.72
C VAL A 193 -2.48 -10.41 -4.53
N GLY A 194 -1.40 -9.95 -3.93
CA GLY A 194 -0.41 -9.09 -4.57
C GLY A 194 0.99 -9.34 -4.04
N ILE A 195 1.89 -8.39 -4.28
CA ILE A 195 3.30 -8.49 -3.93
C ILE A 195 3.66 -7.35 -2.97
N VAL A 196 4.44 -7.67 -1.95
CA VAL A 196 5.14 -6.70 -1.10
C VAL A 196 6.62 -6.92 -1.30
N TYR A 197 7.29 -5.92 -1.82
CA TYR A 197 8.70 -6.03 -2.18
C TYR A 197 9.57 -5.15 -1.29
N ASN A 198 10.58 -5.76 -0.69
CA ASN A 198 11.54 -5.08 0.19
C ASN A 198 12.90 -5.02 -0.46
N LEU A 199 13.44 -3.82 -0.59
CA LEU A 199 14.78 -3.64 -1.17
C LEU A 199 15.87 -4.32 -0.35
N HIS A 200 15.76 -4.38 0.98
CA HIS A 200 16.79 -5.02 1.81
C HIS A 200 16.95 -6.54 1.59
N HIS A 201 16.00 -7.17 0.90
CA HIS A 201 16.13 -8.54 0.39
C HIS A 201 16.42 -8.58 -1.11
N GLY A 202 16.60 -7.42 -1.74
CA GLY A 202 16.74 -7.27 -3.17
C GLY A 202 18.07 -6.67 -3.64
N HIS A 203 19.16 -6.77 -2.86
CA HIS A 203 20.47 -6.22 -3.25
C HIS A 203 20.95 -6.78 -4.60
N ALA A 204 20.79 -8.08 -4.82
CA ALA A 204 21.12 -8.70 -6.11
C ALA A 204 20.24 -8.22 -7.28
N HIS A 205 19.11 -7.59 -6.99
CA HIS A 205 18.17 -7.11 -8.02
C HIS A 205 18.42 -5.64 -8.42
N VAL A 206 19.27 -4.91 -7.71
CA VAL A 206 19.55 -3.48 -7.99
C VAL A 206 19.92 -3.23 -9.46
N PRO A 207 20.80 -4.01 -10.10
CA PRO A 207 21.18 -3.78 -11.51
C PRO A 207 20.02 -3.92 -12.51
N ARG A 208 18.97 -4.66 -12.16
CA ARG A 208 17.79 -4.94 -12.98
C ARG A 208 16.51 -4.32 -12.43
N PHE A 209 16.62 -3.45 -11.42
CA PHE A 209 15.45 -3.01 -10.64
C PHE A 209 14.35 -2.36 -11.51
N SER A 210 14.70 -1.58 -12.52
CA SER A 210 13.73 -0.96 -13.43
C SER A 210 12.88 -2.00 -14.19
N GLU A 211 13.53 -3.06 -14.70
CA GLU A 211 12.85 -4.17 -15.38
C GLU A 211 11.93 -4.92 -14.38
N LEU A 212 12.48 -5.24 -13.21
CA LEU A 212 11.77 -6.01 -12.18
C LEU A 212 10.60 -5.23 -11.57
N LEU A 213 10.74 -3.91 -11.40
CA LEU A 213 9.65 -3.05 -10.96
C LEU A 213 8.51 -3.05 -11.99
N THR A 214 8.83 -2.92 -13.27
CA THR A 214 7.84 -3.00 -14.36
C THR A 214 7.09 -4.34 -14.34
N LEU A 215 7.82 -5.44 -14.13
CA LEU A 215 7.24 -6.79 -14.05
C LEU A 215 6.27 -6.93 -12.86
N MET A 216 6.66 -6.43 -11.68
CA MET A 216 5.89 -6.55 -10.44
C MET A 216 4.75 -5.54 -10.33
N GLN A 217 4.86 -4.37 -10.96
CA GLN A 217 3.98 -3.22 -10.73
C GLN A 217 2.47 -3.55 -10.80
N PRO A 218 1.95 -4.39 -11.73
CA PRO A 218 0.53 -4.75 -11.76
C PRO A 218 0.04 -5.53 -10.53
N TYR A 219 0.97 -6.00 -9.71
CA TYR A 219 0.71 -6.84 -8.53
C TYR A 219 1.16 -6.17 -7.23
N LEU A 220 1.91 -5.05 -7.29
CA LEU A 220 2.48 -4.42 -6.09
C LEU A 220 1.40 -3.83 -5.18
N PHE A 221 1.44 -4.22 -3.92
CA PHE A 221 0.64 -3.65 -2.83
C PHE A 221 1.44 -2.70 -1.95
N CYS A 222 2.74 -2.92 -1.82
CA CYS A 222 3.66 -2.04 -1.10
C CYS A 222 5.09 -2.26 -1.60
N LEU A 223 5.88 -1.20 -1.62
CA LEU A 223 7.30 -1.21 -1.90
C LEU A 223 8.03 -0.66 -0.68
N ASN A 224 8.85 -1.48 -0.03
CA ASN A 224 9.56 -1.11 1.19
C ASN A 224 11.02 -0.77 0.88
N LEU A 225 11.46 0.41 1.34
CA LEU A 225 12.73 1.02 1.00
C LEU A 225 13.66 1.10 2.20
N ASN A 226 14.95 1.02 1.92
CA ASN A 226 16.08 1.36 2.78
C ASN A 226 17.22 1.85 1.90
N GLY A 227 18.30 2.38 2.49
CA GLY A 227 19.50 2.72 1.75
C GLY A 227 20.18 1.48 1.18
N MET A 228 20.60 1.53 -0.09
CA MET A 228 21.10 0.40 -0.87
C MET A 228 22.51 0.63 -1.37
N ASN A 229 23.42 -0.32 -1.09
CA ASN A 229 24.78 -0.38 -1.59
C ASN A 229 24.97 -1.54 -2.59
N ASP A 230 26.14 -1.64 -3.19
CA ASP A 230 26.53 -2.76 -4.08
C ASP A 230 26.56 -4.10 -3.34
N ASP A 231 26.91 -4.07 -2.06
CA ASP A 231 26.96 -5.24 -1.19
C ASP A 231 25.90 -5.14 -0.06
N GLU A 232 25.71 -6.23 0.66
CA GLU A 232 24.81 -6.29 1.80
C GLU A 232 25.49 -5.86 3.12
N LYS A 233 26.53 -5.04 3.09
CA LYS A 233 27.31 -4.66 4.27
C LYS A 233 27.50 -3.15 4.38
N PRO A 234 26.76 -2.47 5.27
CA PRO A 234 25.66 -3.01 6.09
C PRO A 234 24.43 -3.30 5.25
N LYS A 235 23.69 -4.33 5.62
CA LYS A 235 22.48 -4.73 4.89
C LYS A 235 21.36 -3.68 4.98
N ILE A 236 21.28 -2.98 6.09
CA ILE A 236 20.27 -1.95 6.33
C ILE A 236 20.99 -0.62 6.57
N LEU A 237 20.71 0.32 5.67
CA LEU A 237 21.09 1.72 5.80
C LEU A 237 19.84 2.59 5.83
N PRO A 238 19.86 3.74 6.52
CA PRO A 238 18.84 4.75 6.31
C PRO A 238 18.79 5.20 4.85
N LEU A 239 17.62 5.54 4.36
CA LEU A 239 17.44 6.16 3.05
C LEU A 239 18.35 7.39 2.91
N GLY A 240 18.89 7.60 1.71
CA GLY A 240 19.81 8.68 1.39
C GLY A 240 21.26 8.46 1.84
N GLN A 241 21.57 7.30 2.40
CA GLN A 241 22.93 6.88 2.76
C GLN A 241 23.47 5.78 1.84
N GLY A 242 22.62 5.16 1.04
CA GLY A 242 23.03 4.13 0.07
C GLY A 242 23.53 4.73 -1.25
N GLN A 243 24.48 4.05 -1.88
CA GLN A 243 25.07 4.45 -3.18
C GLN A 243 24.02 4.51 -4.30
N HIS A 244 23.00 3.66 -4.22
CA HIS A 244 21.97 3.52 -5.26
C HIS A 244 20.69 4.29 -5.01
N ASP A 245 20.53 4.96 -3.86
CA ASP A 245 19.25 5.52 -3.41
C ASP A 245 18.66 6.51 -4.40
N VAL A 246 19.46 7.45 -4.90
CA VAL A 246 18.99 8.45 -5.88
C VAL A 246 18.48 7.79 -7.15
N ALA A 247 19.24 6.82 -7.68
CA ALA A 247 18.87 6.10 -8.90
C ALA A 247 17.61 5.25 -8.71
N LEU A 248 17.49 4.54 -7.59
CA LEU A 248 16.34 3.70 -7.27
C LEU A 248 15.07 4.53 -7.05
N LEU A 249 15.16 5.62 -6.29
CA LEU A 249 14.01 6.50 -6.08
C LEU A 249 13.58 7.20 -7.37
N LYS A 250 14.52 7.57 -8.24
CA LYS A 250 14.22 8.08 -9.59
C LYS A 250 13.44 7.06 -10.41
N ILE A 251 13.90 5.81 -10.46
CA ILE A 251 13.19 4.71 -11.15
C ILE A 251 11.75 4.57 -10.62
N ILE A 252 11.56 4.61 -9.30
CA ILE A 252 10.23 4.51 -8.70
C ILE A 252 9.35 5.70 -9.10
N ALA A 253 9.87 6.93 -9.01
CA ALA A 253 9.13 8.14 -9.38
C ALA A 253 8.68 8.12 -10.86
N GLU A 254 9.55 7.64 -11.76
CA GLU A 254 9.30 7.59 -13.20
C GLU A 254 8.48 6.37 -13.64
N SER A 255 8.32 5.35 -12.79
CA SER A 255 7.62 4.09 -13.12
C SER A 255 6.11 4.24 -13.26
N GLY A 256 5.52 5.31 -12.73
CA GLY A 256 4.07 5.46 -12.57
C GLY A 256 3.50 4.64 -11.41
N TYR A 257 4.32 4.07 -10.54
CA TYR A 257 3.85 3.46 -9.29
C TYR A 257 3.26 4.51 -8.36
N THR A 258 2.06 4.27 -7.85
CA THR A 258 1.33 5.19 -6.96
C THR A 258 0.97 4.53 -5.62
N GLY A 259 1.43 3.30 -5.41
CA GLY A 259 1.15 2.55 -4.19
C GLY A 259 1.95 3.04 -2.98
N PRO A 260 1.65 2.49 -1.79
CA PRO A 260 2.34 2.84 -0.54
C PRO A 260 3.83 2.53 -0.56
N ILE A 261 4.58 3.37 0.14
CA ILE A 261 6.03 3.24 0.34
C ILE A 261 6.32 2.96 1.80
N GLY A 262 6.84 1.77 2.11
CA GLY A 262 7.34 1.46 3.45
C GLY A 262 8.75 2.00 3.64
N ILE A 263 9.01 2.57 4.81
CA ILE A 263 10.35 2.95 5.27
C ILE A 263 10.77 2.01 6.39
N ILE A 264 11.88 1.31 6.16
CA ILE A 264 12.31 0.21 7.02
C ILE A 264 13.33 0.71 8.05
N ASP A 265 13.05 0.39 9.33
CA ASP A 265 14.12 0.25 10.32
C ASP A 265 14.50 -1.21 10.49
N HIS A 266 15.07 -1.98 10.62
CA HIS A 266 15.40 -3.40 10.79
C HIS A 266 16.70 -3.54 11.59
N ARG A 267 16.92 -2.63 12.57
CA ARG A 267 18.11 -2.57 13.40
C ARG A 267 17.69 -2.60 14.87
N GLY A 268 17.87 -3.75 15.51
CA GLY A 268 17.42 -3.97 16.89
C GLY A 268 18.22 -3.21 17.97
N ASP A 269 19.33 -2.59 17.61
CA ASP A 269 20.21 -1.80 18.46
C ASP A 269 19.97 -0.27 18.34
N THR A 270 19.01 0.13 17.54
CA THR A 270 18.67 1.54 17.27
C THR A 270 17.29 1.86 17.83
N ASP A 271 17.13 3.06 18.38
CA ASP A 271 15.81 3.62 18.70
C ASP A 271 14.99 3.80 17.42
N ALA A 272 13.79 3.23 17.38
CA ALA A 272 12.94 3.26 16.18
C ALA A 272 12.55 4.69 15.76
N GLU A 273 12.44 5.64 16.71
CA GLU A 273 12.20 7.04 16.39
C GLU A 273 13.39 7.69 15.70
N GLU A 274 14.59 7.45 16.19
CA GLU A 274 15.82 7.93 15.57
C GLU A 274 15.99 7.34 14.16
N ALA A 275 15.73 6.05 14.03
CA ALA A 275 15.81 5.36 12.74
C ALA A 275 14.80 5.89 11.72
N LEU A 276 13.54 6.10 12.12
CA LEU A 276 12.52 6.68 11.24
C LEU A 276 12.87 8.14 10.87
N ARG A 277 13.37 8.95 11.81
CA ARG A 277 13.85 10.32 11.52
C ARG A 277 14.97 10.30 10.50
N ALA A 278 15.96 9.44 10.67
CA ALA A 278 17.08 9.31 9.74
C ALA A 278 16.60 8.94 8.32
N ASN A 279 15.64 8.01 8.22
CA ASN A 279 15.02 7.65 6.94
C ASN A 279 14.24 8.82 6.31
N LEU A 280 13.44 9.54 7.10
CA LEU A 280 12.69 10.72 6.62
C LEU A 280 13.61 11.84 6.15
N ASP A 281 14.68 12.11 6.89
CA ASP A 281 15.67 13.15 6.53
C ASP A 281 16.46 12.75 5.28
N GLY A 282 16.85 11.49 5.18
CA GLY A 282 17.52 10.96 4.00
C GLY A 282 16.60 10.97 2.77
N LEU A 283 15.33 10.59 2.93
CA LEU A 283 14.34 10.68 1.84
C LEU A 283 14.19 12.12 1.35
N LYS A 284 14.01 13.09 2.25
CA LYS A 284 13.92 14.52 1.89
C LYS A 284 15.17 15.01 1.14
N LYS A 285 16.36 14.54 1.54
CA LYS A 285 17.61 14.86 0.83
C LYS A 285 17.57 14.34 -0.60
N VAL A 286 17.20 13.08 -0.81
CA VAL A 286 17.09 12.49 -2.15
C VAL A 286 16.01 13.18 -2.99
N LEU A 287 14.84 13.48 -2.42
CA LEU A 287 13.78 14.21 -3.12
C LEU A 287 14.22 15.61 -3.57
N LYS A 288 15.02 16.29 -2.74
CA LYS A 288 15.62 17.59 -3.12
C LYS A 288 16.58 17.43 -4.30
N GLU A 289 17.40 16.39 -4.32
CA GLU A 289 18.31 16.09 -5.42
C GLU A 289 17.57 15.74 -6.72
N LEU A 290 16.46 15.02 -6.60
CA LEU A 290 15.58 14.68 -7.74
C LEU A 290 14.71 15.86 -8.20
N GLY A 291 14.62 16.95 -7.42
CA GLY A 291 13.76 18.09 -7.72
C GLY A 291 12.26 17.81 -7.52
N ASP A 292 11.90 16.79 -6.71
CA ASP A 292 10.50 16.47 -6.40
C ASP A 292 9.95 17.43 -5.33
N THR A 293 9.68 18.67 -5.73
CA THR A 293 9.14 19.72 -4.86
C THR A 293 7.75 19.37 -4.35
N ALA A 294 6.93 18.70 -5.15
CA ALA A 294 5.57 18.31 -4.78
C ALA A 294 5.56 17.32 -3.60
N ALA A 295 6.46 16.32 -3.61
CA ALA A 295 6.62 15.43 -2.46
C ALA A 295 7.18 16.19 -1.25
N LEU A 296 8.19 17.03 -1.44
CA LEU A 296 8.83 17.82 -0.36
C LEU A 296 7.86 18.71 0.39
N GLU A 297 6.89 19.35 -0.28
CA GLU A 297 5.87 20.19 0.33
C GLU A 297 5.03 19.44 1.37
N THR A 298 4.88 18.12 1.25
CA THR A 298 4.11 17.31 2.21
C THR A 298 4.84 17.08 3.54
N TYR A 299 6.11 17.48 3.66
CA TYR A 299 6.94 17.31 4.87
C TYR A 299 7.07 18.61 5.70
N GLN A 300 6.41 19.68 5.28
CA GLN A 300 6.40 20.95 6.00
C GLN A 300 5.50 20.92 7.23
#